data_e31e61dc0ae414851b7d34285fd5e931
#
_entry.id   e31e61dc0ae414851b7d34285fd5e931
#
_cell.length_a   1.000
_cell.length_b   1.000
_cell.length_c   1.000
_cell.angle_alpha   90.00
_cell.angle_beta   90.00
_cell.angle_gamma   90.00
#
_symmetry.space_group_name_H-M   'P 1'
#
loop_
_entity.id
_entity.type
_entity.pdbx_description
1 polymer ?
#
loop_
_entity_poly.entity_id
_entity_poly.type
_entity_poly.pdbx_seq_one_letter_code
_entity_poly.pdbx_strand_id
1 'polypeptide(L)'
;SGGLPVYSTPSMICLMELTSFKLAEEHGFQTVGTKVNISHLRACKVGTELKATAEVTEVDGRRFEYKVKVEDSEGLIGEGTHQRFAIDPERFMARLK
;
A
#
# COMPACT_ATOMS: atom_id res chain seq x y z
N SER A 1 -11.54 3.31 -11.84
CA SER A 1 -11.83 2.24 -12.79
C SER A 1 -13.32 2.20 -13.11
N GLY A 2 -13.67 1.67 -14.27
CA GLY A 2 -15.05 1.55 -14.69
C GLY A 2 -15.66 2.77 -15.39
N GLY A 3 -14.86 3.77 -15.74
CA GLY A 3 -15.30 4.88 -16.57
C GLY A 3 -16.07 6.01 -15.88
N LEU A 4 -16.31 5.92 -14.58
CA LEU A 4 -16.96 6.98 -13.81
C LEU A 4 -15.91 7.88 -13.15
N PRO A 5 -16.22 9.18 -12.89
CA PRO A 5 -15.27 10.11 -12.28
C PRO A 5 -15.18 9.92 -10.77
N VAL A 6 -14.87 8.71 -10.34
CA VAL A 6 -14.67 8.35 -8.93
C VAL A 6 -13.25 7.88 -8.72
N TYR A 7 -12.80 7.95 -7.47
CA TYR A 7 -11.48 7.48 -7.07
C TYR A 7 -11.35 5.99 -7.35
N SER A 8 -10.33 5.61 -8.13
CA SER A 8 -10.22 4.23 -8.60
C SER A 8 -9.57 3.29 -7.59
N THR A 9 -9.96 2.03 -7.65
CA THR A 9 -9.34 0.97 -6.83
C THR A 9 -7.83 0.87 -7.07
N PRO A 10 -7.33 0.86 -8.31
CA PRO A 10 -5.88 0.85 -8.53
C PRO A 10 -5.15 2.04 -7.90
N SER A 11 -5.75 3.23 -7.92
CA SER A 11 -5.15 4.41 -7.27
C SER A 11 -5.09 4.24 -5.76
N MET A 12 -6.12 3.65 -5.15
CA MET A 12 -6.14 3.36 -3.72
C MET A 12 -5.04 2.36 -3.35
N ILE A 13 -4.86 1.33 -4.15
CA ILE A 13 -3.80 0.34 -3.96
C ILE A 13 -2.42 1.01 -4.04
N CYS A 14 -2.20 1.88 -5.03
CA CYS A 14 -0.96 2.64 -5.13
C CYS A 14 -0.68 3.46 -3.89
N LEU A 15 -1.69 4.12 -3.34
CA LEU A 15 -1.56 4.91 -2.12
C LEU A 15 -1.20 4.03 -0.92
N MET A 16 -1.85 2.87 -0.78
CA MET A 16 -1.56 1.90 0.26
C MET A 16 -0.13 1.36 0.17
N GLU A 17 0.32 1.04 -1.05
CA GLU A 17 1.68 0.56 -1.29
C GLU A 17 2.71 1.64 -0.97
N LEU A 18 2.47 2.87 -1.41
CA LEU A 18 3.38 3.99 -1.16
C LEU A 18 3.52 4.26 0.35
N THR A 19 2.41 4.24 1.07
CA THR A 19 2.38 4.44 2.53
C THR A 19 3.19 3.35 3.24
N SER A 20 3.03 2.11 2.82
CA SER A 20 3.77 0.97 3.38
C SER A 20 5.26 1.03 3.04
N PHE A 21 5.59 1.40 1.79
CA PHE A 21 6.96 1.59 1.34
C PHE A 21 7.66 2.66 2.18
N LYS A 22 7.02 3.80 2.39
CA LYS A 22 7.60 4.91 3.16
C LYS A 22 7.83 4.54 4.62
N LEU A 23 6.91 3.79 5.21
CA LEU A 23 7.06 3.34 6.59
C LEU A 23 8.32 2.48 6.75
N ALA A 24 8.54 1.53 5.86
CA ALA A 24 9.74 0.69 5.87
C ALA A 24 11.01 1.51 5.61
N GLU A 25 10.93 2.46 4.66
CA GLU A 25 12.05 3.31 4.31
C GLU A 25 12.50 4.18 5.50
N GLU A 26 11.58 4.69 6.28
CA GLU A 26 11.86 5.46 7.50
C GLU A 26 12.68 4.66 8.51
N HIS A 27 12.60 3.34 8.47
CA HIS A 27 13.34 2.43 9.33
C HIS A 27 14.56 1.82 8.66
N GLY A 28 14.95 2.34 7.50
CA GLY A 28 16.17 1.94 6.81
C GLY A 28 16.02 0.75 5.84
N PHE A 29 14.80 0.37 5.49
CA PHE A 29 14.56 -0.77 4.61
C PHE A 29 14.06 -0.33 3.24
N GLN A 30 14.66 -0.88 2.19
CA GLN A 30 14.11 -0.83 0.83
C GLN A 30 13.29 -2.09 0.62
N THR A 31 12.07 -1.94 0.12
CA THR A 31 11.15 -3.06 -0.02
C THR A 31 10.47 -3.05 -1.38
N VAL A 32 10.04 -4.25 -1.82
CA VAL A 32 9.17 -4.43 -2.98
C VAL A 32 7.87 -5.09 -2.54
N GLY A 33 6.76 -4.67 -3.14
CA GLY A 33 5.45 -5.26 -2.86
C GLY A 33 5.31 -6.61 -3.54
N THR A 34 4.71 -7.57 -2.83
CA THR A 34 4.55 -8.94 -3.32
C THR A 34 3.12 -9.45 -3.25
N LYS A 35 2.27 -8.84 -2.44
CA LYS A 35 0.89 -9.29 -2.28
C LYS A 35 0.03 -8.14 -1.77
N VAL A 36 -1.16 -8.03 -2.33
CA VAL A 36 -2.19 -7.07 -1.90
C VAL A 36 -3.52 -7.81 -1.81
N ASN A 37 -4.20 -7.66 -0.68
CA ASN A 37 -5.53 -8.21 -0.49
C ASN A 37 -6.37 -7.15 0.21
N ILE A 38 -7.11 -6.37 -0.57
CA ILE A 38 -7.84 -5.22 -0.07
C ILE A 38 -9.28 -5.22 -0.57
N SER A 39 -10.13 -4.47 0.14
CA SER A 39 -11.50 -4.19 -0.26
C SER A 39 -11.69 -2.69 -0.41
N HIS A 40 -12.30 -2.27 -1.50
CA HIS A 40 -12.70 -0.89 -1.73
C HIS A 40 -14.16 -0.78 -1.31
N LEU A 41 -14.40 -0.31 -0.11
CA LEU A 41 -15.70 -0.42 0.57
C LEU A 41 -16.67 0.70 0.23
N ARG A 42 -16.16 1.90 -0.09
CA ARG A 42 -16.99 3.06 -0.36
C ARG A 42 -16.34 3.94 -1.44
N ALA A 43 -17.13 4.35 -2.40
CA ALA A 43 -16.68 5.25 -3.46
C ALA A 43 -16.54 6.69 -2.94
N CYS A 44 -15.63 7.43 -3.53
CA CYS A 44 -15.51 8.86 -3.34
C CYS A 44 -15.11 9.53 -4.64
N LYS A 45 -15.29 10.85 -4.73
CA LYS A 45 -14.97 11.60 -5.94
C LYS A 45 -13.44 11.73 -6.11
N VAL A 46 -13.01 11.84 -7.36
CA VAL A 46 -11.64 12.22 -7.68
C VAL A 46 -11.34 13.58 -7.04
N GLY A 47 -10.16 13.72 -6.43
CA GLY A 47 -9.77 14.95 -5.75
C GLY A 47 -10.16 15.02 -4.28
N THR A 48 -10.87 14.02 -3.76
CA THR A 48 -11.19 13.93 -2.33
C THR A 48 -9.88 13.81 -1.54
N GLU A 49 -9.80 14.55 -0.43
CA GLU A 49 -8.66 14.42 0.48
C GLU A 49 -8.72 13.11 1.24
N LEU A 50 -7.64 12.34 1.18
CA LEU A 50 -7.57 11.00 1.74
C LEU A 50 -6.43 10.89 2.75
N LYS A 51 -6.66 10.02 3.75
CA LYS A 51 -5.64 9.64 4.71
C LYS A 51 -5.38 8.14 4.59
N ALA A 52 -4.16 7.77 4.26
CA ALA A 52 -3.73 6.39 4.21
C ALA A 52 -2.89 6.05 5.44
N THR A 53 -3.11 4.88 6.01
CA THR A 53 -2.39 4.38 7.17
C THR A 53 -1.91 2.97 6.90
N ALA A 54 -0.66 2.69 7.26
CA ALA A 54 -0.08 1.35 7.21
C ALA A 54 0.47 1.01 8.59
N GLU A 55 0.23 -0.22 9.02
CA GLU A 55 0.71 -0.74 10.30
C GLU A 55 1.39 -2.07 10.04
N VAL A 56 2.63 -2.23 10.47
CA VAL A 56 3.33 -3.51 10.39
C VAL A 56 2.75 -4.45 11.43
N THR A 57 2.23 -5.59 10.99
CA THR A 57 1.61 -6.59 11.86
C THR A 57 2.51 -7.79 12.11
N GLU A 58 3.44 -8.06 11.20
CA GLU A 58 4.37 -9.18 11.33
C GLU A 58 5.65 -8.90 10.56
N VAL A 59 6.77 -9.29 11.15
CA VAL A 59 8.06 -9.29 10.48
C VAL A 59 8.65 -10.69 10.64
N ASP A 60 8.90 -11.36 9.52
CA ASP A 60 9.50 -12.68 9.49
C ASP A 60 10.68 -12.64 8.50
N GLY A 61 11.91 -12.53 9.05
CA GLY A 61 13.08 -12.32 8.23
C GLY A 61 12.94 -11.04 7.42
N ARG A 62 12.91 -11.16 6.09
CA ARG A 62 12.75 -10.03 5.18
C ARG A 62 11.30 -9.80 4.74
N ARG A 63 10.37 -10.61 5.22
CA ARG A 63 8.95 -10.47 4.88
C ARG A 63 8.26 -9.58 5.90
N PHE A 64 7.62 -8.52 5.41
CA PHE A 64 6.85 -7.58 6.21
C PHE A 64 5.38 -7.72 5.83
N GLU A 65 4.53 -7.93 6.84
CA GLU A 65 3.07 -7.92 6.67
C GLU A 65 2.51 -6.64 7.27
N TYR A 66 1.53 -6.05 6.55
CA TYR A 66 0.91 -4.79 6.96
C TYR A 66 -0.60 -4.91 6.99
N LYS A 67 -1.22 -4.15 7.89
CA LYS A 67 -2.62 -3.73 7.73
C LYS A 67 -2.59 -2.34 7.09
N VAL A 68 -3.44 -2.13 6.10
CA VAL A 68 -3.53 -0.86 5.39
C VAL A 68 -4.98 -0.39 5.36
N LYS A 69 -5.17 0.93 5.42
CA LYS A 69 -6.50 1.52 5.27
C LYS A 69 -6.40 2.90 4.65
N VAL A 70 -7.48 3.30 4.00
CA VAL A 70 -7.65 4.63 3.43
C VAL A 70 -8.99 5.17 3.91
N GLU A 71 -8.99 6.42 4.36
CA GLU A 71 -10.15 7.11 4.92
C GLU A 71 -10.29 8.49 4.29
N ASP A 72 -11.53 9.00 4.22
CA ASP A 72 -11.81 10.41 3.97
C ASP A 72 -12.42 11.01 5.24
N SER A 73 -12.96 12.24 5.15
CA SER A 73 -13.58 12.91 6.29
C SER A 73 -14.82 12.19 6.85
N GLU A 74 -15.44 11.32 6.06
CA GLU A 74 -16.65 10.60 6.45
C GLU A 74 -16.37 9.18 6.93
N GLY A 75 -15.11 8.74 6.88
CA GLY A 75 -14.72 7.44 7.40
C GLY A 75 -14.00 6.56 6.40
N LEU A 76 -14.08 5.26 6.63
CA LEU A 76 -13.32 4.24 5.90
C LEU A 76 -13.76 4.14 4.44
N ILE A 77 -12.79 4.19 3.54
CA ILE A 77 -12.98 3.96 2.10
C ILE A 77 -12.55 2.57 1.69
N GLY A 78 -11.42 2.12 2.22
CA GLY A 78 -10.92 0.79 1.93
C GLY A 78 -9.92 0.31 2.98
N GLU A 79 -9.75 -1.01 3.04
CA GLU A 79 -8.82 -1.62 3.99
C GLU A 79 -8.40 -3.00 3.51
N GLY A 80 -7.36 -3.51 4.12
CA GLY A 80 -6.91 -4.87 3.85
C GLY A 80 -5.52 -5.14 4.37
N THR A 81 -4.86 -6.08 3.71
CA THR A 81 -3.50 -6.51 4.06
C THR A 81 -2.57 -6.34 2.87
N HIS A 82 -1.29 -6.18 3.17
CA HIS A 82 -0.26 -5.98 2.18
C HIS A 82 1.02 -6.64 2.64
N GLN A 83 1.74 -7.26 1.71
CA GLN A 83 3.01 -7.91 2.00
C GLN A 83 4.11 -7.27 1.17
N ARG A 84 5.25 -7.03 1.82
CA ARG A 84 6.44 -6.52 1.15
C ARG A 84 7.66 -7.30 1.61
N PHE A 85 8.70 -7.33 0.78
CA PHE A 85 9.98 -7.96 1.13
C PHE A 85 11.09 -6.92 1.10
N ALA A 86 11.91 -6.94 2.14
CA ALA A 86 13.13 -6.15 2.19
C ALA A 86 14.14 -6.72 1.18
N ILE A 87 14.75 -5.82 0.42
CA ILE A 87 15.73 -6.16 -0.60
C ILE A 87 16.98 -5.29 -0.48
N ASP A 88 18.07 -5.78 -1.03
CA ASP A 88 19.24 -4.96 -1.34
C ASP A 88 19.04 -4.51 -2.79
N PRO A 89 18.84 -3.20 -3.04
CA PRO A 89 18.50 -2.70 -4.37
C PRO A 89 19.49 -3.12 -5.46
N GLU A 90 20.78 -3.06 -5.17
CA GLU A 90 21.81 -3.41 -6.14
C GLU A 90 21.76 -4.89 -6.50
N ARG A 91 21.69 -5.75 -5.50
CA ARG A 91 21.63 -7.21 -5.72
C ARG A 91 20.31 -7.60 -6.39
N PHE A 92 19.22 -6.95 -5.99
CA PHE A 92 17.90 -7.20 -6.57
C PHE A 92 17.91 -6.88 -8.07
N MET A 93 18.37 -5.68 -8.44
CA MET A 93 18.41 -5.25 -9.85
C MET A 93 19.36 -6.11 -10.67
N ALA A 94 20.48 -6.55 -10.09
CA ALA A 94 21.47 -7.39 -10.78
C ALA A 94 20.91 -8.76 -11.18
N ARG A 95 19.88 -9.25 -10.52
CA ARG A 95 19.23 -10.54 -10.81
C ARG A 95 18.16 -10.45 -11.89
N LEU A 96 17.73 -9.25 -12.23
CA LEU A 96 16.71 -9.04 -13.26
C LEU A 96 17.36 -9.11 -14.64
N LYS A 97 16.63 -9.70 -15.58
CA LYS A 97 17.09 -9.85 -16.96
C LYS A 97 16.47 -8.79 -17.86
#